data_e3d2a023280c9533d4703b9324bd8a8d
#
_entry.id   e3d2a023280c9533d4703b9324bd8a8d
#
_cell.length_a   1.000
_cell.length_b   1.000
_cell.length_c   1.000
_cell.angle_alpha   90.00
_cell.angle_beta   90.00
_cell.angle_gamma   90.00
#
_symmetry.space_group_name_H-M   'P 1'
#
loop_
_entity.id
_entity.type
_entity.pdbx_description
1 polymer ?
#
loop_
_entity_poly.entity_id
_entity_poly.type
_entity_poly.pdbx_seq_one_letter_code
_entity_poly.pdbx_strand_id
1 'polypeptide(L)'
;MSPLSAVPAVRRAAVLGSPIAHSLSPVLHAAAYQVLGLRWSYSAIECDEAQLPGVLMSLDESFVGLSLTMPLKRAILPLLDDVSELAVAVGAANTVVFDGLGPFLRRRGENTDVPGIVAAITARRPDGVRNAVILGAGGTAAAALAALRELGVDGTVVVVRDQARAGELRRCADRLGVTPTLVDWPGRAALGEADVIISTVPAGATDQLATQSPAAHGQLFFDVLYDPWPTAFAVASLAAGAAVIGGLELLVQQAARQVELWTGRPAPIEEMRAAGEAAMASRSESS
;
A
#
# COMPACT_ATOMS: atom_id res chain seq x y z
N MET A 1 6.04 -37.15 -32.13
CA MET A 1 5.97 -35.70 -32.27
C MET A 1 5.95 -35.10 -30.85
N SER A 2 7.12 -34.62 -30.40
CA SER A 2 7.19 -33.91 -29.09
C SER A 2 6.41 -32.62 -29.19
N PRO A 3 5.60 -32.23 -28.17
CA PRO A 3 4.99 -30.92 -28.15
C PRO A 3 6.11 -29.89 -28.09
N LEU A 4 6.12 -29.00 -29.07
CA LEU A 4 6.95 -27.80 -29.05
C LEU A 4 6.65 -27.09 -27.71
N SER A 5 7.64 -27.10 -26.81
CA SER A 5 7.61 -26.34 -25.57
C SER A 5 7.39 -24.88 -25.96
N ALA A 6 6.17 -24.37 -25.78
CA ALA A 6 5.87 -22.98 -26.02
C ALA A 6 6.80 -22.15 -25.14
N VAL A 7 7.68 -21.36 -25.77
CA VAL A 7 8.50 -20.38 -25.04
C VAL A 7 7.52 -19.52 -24.24
N PRO A 8 7.65 -19.45 -22.89
CA PRO A 8 6.73 -18.68 -22.10
C PRO A 8 6.72 -17.23 -22.61
N ALA A 9 5.52 -16.74 -22.90
CA ALA A 9 5.35 -15.39 -23.43
C ALA A 9 5.98 -14.37 -22.47
N VAL A 10 6.73 -13.41 -23.01
CA VAL A 10 7.25 -12.29 -22.23
C VAL A 10 6.04 -11.47 -21.78
N ARG A 11 5.77 -11.44 -20.49
CA ARG A 11 4.69 -10.63 -19.92
C ARG A 11 5.25 -9.40 -19.24
N ARG A 12 4.43 -8.37 -19.11
CA ARG A 12 4.83 -7.09 -18.51
C ARG A 12 3.82 -6.64 -17.48
N ALA A 13 4.33 -5.97 -16.45
CA ALA A 13 3.54 -5.18 -15.52
C ALA A 13 4.27 -3.85 -15.26
N ALA A 14 3.58 -2.89 -14.70
CA ALA A 14 4.18 -1.59 -14.38
C ALA A 14 3.52 -0.95 -13.17
N VAL A 15 4.26 -0.07 -12.47
CA VAL A 15 3.69 0.89 -11.54
C VAL A 15 3.48 2.23 -12.23
N LEU A 16 2.32 2.84 -12.05
CA LEU A 16 1.96 4.17 -12.52
C LEU A 16 1.76 5.12 -11.34
N GLY A 17 2.25 6.34 -11.47
CA GLY A 17 2.07 7.42 -10.49
C GLY A 17 2.92 8.63 -10.83
N SER A 18 2.81 9.69 -10.04
CA SER A 18 3.61 10.92 -10.19
C SER A 18 3.83 11.58 -8.81
N PRO A 19 5.08 11.75 -8.35
CA PRO A 19 6.34 11.25 -8.93
C PRO A 19 6.53 9.74 -8.73
N ILE A 20 7.22 9.05 -9.67
CA ILE A 20 7.38 7.59 -9.63
C ILE A 20 8.84 7.12 -9.62
N ALA A 21 9.81 8.01 -9.87
CA ALA A 21 11.22 7.67 -10.04
C ALA A 21 11.83 6.90 -8.85
N HIS A 22 11.34 7.16 -7.63
CA HIS A 22 11.82 6.53 -6.40
C HIS A 22 11.05 5.25 -6.00
N SER A 23 10.18 4.72 -6.87
CA SER A 23 9.45 3.49 -6.56
C SER A 23 10.38 2.28 -6.43
N LEU A 24 10.20 1.50 -5.36
CA LEU A 24 10.88 0.22 -5.15
C LEU A 24 10.12 -0.96 -5.78
N SER A 25 8.90 -0.74 -6.28
CA SER A 25 8.09 -1.81 -6.87
C SER A 25 8.81 -2.57 -8.00
N PRO A 26 9.59 -1.93 -8.90
CA PRO A 26 10.35 -2.66 -9.91
C PRO A 26 11.34 -3.66 -9.32
N VAL A 27 12.02 -3.31 -8.24
CA VAL A 27 13.00 -4.19 -7.58
C VAL A 27 12.29 -5.39 -6.95
N LEU A 28 11.20 -5.17 -6.24
CA LEU A 28 10.43 -6.24 -5.58
C LEU A 28 9.87 -7.24 -6.60
N HIS A 29 9.24 -6.75 -7.67
CA HIS A 29 8.65 -7.61 -8.70
C HIS A 29 9.71 -8.34 -9.51
N ALA A 30 10.85 -7.71 -9.80
CA ALA A 30 11.96 -8.39 -10.49
C ALA A 30 12.49 -9.55 -9.66
N ALA A 31 12.67 -9.38 -8.34
CA ALA A 31 13.06 -10.46 -7.42
C ALA A 31 12.04 -11.60 -7.43
N ALA A 32 10.75 -11.28 -7.35
CA ALA A 32 9.69 -12.28 -7.42
C ALA A 32 9.71 -13.05 -8.74
N TYR A 33 9.82 -12.36 -9.87
CA TYR A 33 9.83 -13.00 -11.19
C TYR A 33 11.06 -13.90 -11.40
N GLN A 34 12.21 -13.50 -10.86
CA GLN A 34 13.44 -14.32 -10.89
C GLN A 34 13.24 -15.62 -10.11
N VAL A 35 12.76 -15.58 -8.87
CA VAL A 35 12.51 -16.76 -8.03
C VAL A 35 11.46 -17.68 -8.66
N LEU A 36 10.42 -17.10 -9.24
CA LEU A 36 9.35 -17.83 -9.90
C LEU A 36 9.77 -18.38 -11.29
N GLY A 37 10.98 -18.06 -11.79
CA GLY A 37 11.44 -18.48 -13.11
C GLY A 37 10.63 -17.89 -14.26
N LEU A 38 10.05 -16.69 -14.07
CA LEU A 38 9.21 -16.00 -15.06
C LEU A 38 10.05 -15.08 -15.93
N ARG A 39 9.82 -15.11 -17.24
CA ARG A 39 10.40 -14.16 -18.20
C ARG A 39 9.54 -12.89 -18.28
N TRP A 40 9.26 -12.30 -17.13
CA TRP A 40 8.43 -11.11 -17.00
C TRP A 40 9.29 -9.88 -16.72
N SER A 41 8.80 -8.71 -17.10
CA SER A 41 9.42 -7.43 -16.74
C SER A 41 8.45 -6.55 -15.97
N TYR A 42 9.01 -5.70 -15.14
CA TYR A 42 8.25 -4.71 -14.39
C TYR A 42 8.93 -3.34 -14.51
N SER A 43 8.17 -2.33 -14.85
CA SER A 43 8.68 -0.97 -15.07
C SER A 43 7.94 0.07 -14.23
N ALA A 44 8.54 1.25 -14.08
CA ALA A 44 7.88 2.44 -13.54
C ALA A 44 7.55 3.38 -14.70
N ILE A 45 6.31 3.87 -14.74
CA ILE A 45 5.82 4.79 -15.75
C ILE A 45 5.30 6.03 -15.05
N GLU A 46 5.94 7.17 -15.31
CA GLU A 46 5.45 8.47 -14.81
C GLU A 46 4.10 8.77 -15.47
N CYS A 47 3.08 8.99 -14.64
CA CYS A 47 1.71 9.18 -15.12
C CYS A 47 0.91 9.97 -14.09
N ASP A 48 0.32 11.07 -14.51
CA ASP A 48 -0.68 11.82 -13.75
C ASP A 48 -2.11 11.42 -14.14
N GLU A 49 -3.10 12.05 -13.50
CA GLU A 49 -4.52 11.75 -13.75
C GLU A 49 -4.96 12.08 -15.19
N ALA A 50 -4.41 13.14 -15.80
CA ALA A 50 -4.76 13.56 -17.15
C ALA A 50 -4.19 12.59 -18.20
N GLN A 51 -3.02 12.03 -17.95
CA GLN A 51 -2.33 11.10 -18.83
C GLN A 51 -2.89 9.67 -18.77
N LEU A 52 -3.53 9.31 -17.64
CA LEU A 52 -3.94 7.93 -17.35
C LEU A 52 -4.78 7.27 -18.45
N PRO A 53 -5.82 7.90 -19.03
CA PRO A 53 -6.60 7.28 -20.12
C PRO A 53 -5.74 6.96 -21.34
N GLY A 54 -4.85 7.86 -21.73
CA GLY A 54 -3.95 7.67 -22.87
C GLY A 54 -2.94 6.54 -22.63
N VAL A 55 -2.37 6.45 -21.42
CA VAL A 55 -1.47 5.36 -21.04
C VAL A 55 -2.19 4.03 -21.13
N LEU A 56 -3.42 3.90 -20.57
CA LEU A 56 -4.20 2.67 -20.63
C LEU A 56 -4.49 2.21 -22.06
N MET A 57 -4.73 3.15 -23.00
CA MET A 57 -4.96 2.83 -24.40
C MET A 57 -3.68 2.41 -25.15
N SER A 58 -2.51 2.79 -24.67
CA SER A 58 -1.23 2.46 -25.30
C SER A 58 -0.65 1.09 -24.88
N LEU A 59 -1.25 0.45 -23.88
CA LEU A 59 -0.80 -0.85 -23.40
C LEU A 59 -1.21 -1.95 -24.40
N ASP A 60 -0.26 -2.84 -24.69
CA ASP A 60 -0.50 -4.00 -25.55
C ASP A 60 -0.86 -5.26 -24.72
N GLU A 61 -1.15 -6.34 -25.41
CA GLU A 61 -1.58 -7.62 -24.82
C GLU A 61 -0.50 -8.33 -23.98
N SER A 62 0.71 -7.81 -23.95
CA SER A 62 1.77 -8.35 -23.09
C SER A 62 1.61 -7.92 -21.62
N PHE A 63 0.85 -6.85 -21.37
CA PHE A 63 0.58 -6.42 -19.99
C PHE A 63 -0.41 -7.35 -19.28
N VAL A 64 -0.04 -7.77 -18.09
CA VAL A 64 -0.88 -8.59 -17.19
C VAL A 64 -1.56 -7.77 -16.10
N GLY A 65 -1.03 -6.58 -15.82
CA GLY A 65 -1.60 -5.72 -14.82
C GLY A 65 -0.78 -4.46 -14.53
N LEU A 66 -1.32 -3.63 -13.69
CA LEU A 66 -0.71 -2.38 -13.25
C LEU A 66 -0.80 -2.25 -11.73
N SER A 67 0.25 -1.71 -11.11
CA SER A 67 0.17 -1.11 -9.79
C SER A 67 -0.07 0.39 -9.92
N LEU A 68 -0.80 0.96 -8.99
CA LEU A 68 -1.14 2.38 -8.99
C LEU A 68 -0.76 3.02 -7.66
N THR A 69 -0.07 4.15 -7.74
CA THR A 69 0.19 5.00 -6.57
C THR A 69 -0.40 6.39 -6.76
N MET A 70 -0.05 7.33 -5.91
CA MET A 70 -0.52 8.70 -5.99
C MET A 70 -0.20 9.33 -7.35
N PRO A 71 -1.14 10.05 -7.96
CA PRO A 71 -2.50 10.35 -7.52
C PRO A 71 -3.56 9.37 -8.05
N LEU A 72 -3.20 8.26 -8.67
CA LEU A 72 -4.02 7.48 -9.62
C LEU A 72 -5.02 6.51 -8.98
N LYS A 73 -4.87 6.14 -7.70
CA LYS A 73 -5.68 5.08 -7.05
C LYS A 73 -7.20 5.31 -7.13
N ARG A 74 -7.64 6.55 -7.26
CA ARG A 74 -9.05 6.93 -7.44
C ARG A 74 -9.41 7.22 -8.89
N ALA A 75 -8.50 7.90 -9.58
CA ALA A 75 -8.70 8.28 -10.98
C ALA A 75 -8.90 7.08 -11.90
N ILE A 76 -8.39 5.91 -11.52
CA ILE A 76 -8.53 4.67 -12.28
C ILE A 76 -9.96 4.10 -12.24
N LEU A 77 -10.71 4.30 -11.13
CA LEU A 77 -11.99 3.61 -10.90
C LEU A 77 -13.00 3.75 -12.08
N PRO A 78 -13.23 4.94 -12.64
CA PRO A 78 -14.16 5.09 -13.77
C PRO A 78 -13.63 4.51 -15.08
N LEU A 79 -12.38 4.06 -15.15
CA LEU A 79 -11.73 3.50 -16.33
C LEU A 79 -11.65 1.96 -16.28
N LEU A 80 -12.21 1.35 -15.23
CA LEU A 80 -12.23 -0.10 -15.01
C LEU A 80 -13.55 -0.70 -15.49
N ASP A 81 -13.49 -1.93 -15.98
CA ASP A 81 -14.67 -2.70 -16.38
C ASP A 81 -15.31 -3.40 -15.19
N ASP A 82 -14.50 -3.69 -14.15
CA ASP A 82 -14.92 -4.36 -12.91
C ASP A 82 -14.09 -3.87 -11.72
N VAL A 83 -14.68 -3.81 -10.55
CA VAL A 83 -14.00 -3.34 -9.32
C VAL A 83 -14.39 -4.27 -8.18
N SER A 84 -13.40 -4.81 -7.48
CA SER A 84 -13.65 -5.69 -6.33
C SER A 84 -14.42 -4.97 -5.21
N GLU A 85 -15.21 -5.72 -4.45
CA GLU A 85 -15.99 -5.18 -3.32
C GLU A 85 -15.10 -4.40 -2.35
N LEU A 86 -13.88 -4.88 -2.10
CA LEU A 86 -12.93 -4.22 -1.23
C LEU A 86 -12.47 -2.87 -1.81
N ALA A 87 -12.12 -2.82 -3.10
CA ALA A 87 -11.73 -1.58 -3.75
C ALA A 87 -12.89 -0.56 -3.82
N VAL A 88 -14.13 -1.03 -4.01
CA VAL A 88 -15.35 -0.21 -3.91
C VAL A 88 -15.51 0.34 -2.48
N ALA A 89 -15.38 -0.51 -1.45
CA ALA A 89 -15.53 -0.09 -0.06
C ALA A 89 -14.48 0.96 0.33
N VAL A 90 -13.22 0.76 -0.05
CA VAL A 90 -12.13 1.74 0.18
C VAL A 90 -12.34 3.00 -0.68
N GLY A 91 -12.91 2.87 -1.89
CA GLY A 91 -13.02 3.95 -2.87
C GLY A 91 -11.69 4.23 -3.57
N ALA A 92 -10.83 3.21 -3.68
CA ALA A 92 -9.52 3.29 -4.35
C ALA A 92 -9.05 1.91 -4.80
N ALA A 93 -8.46 1.81 -5.98
CA ALA A 93 -7.76 0.63 -6.47
C ALA A 93 -6.27 0.94 -6.63
N ASN A 94 -5.40 0.14 -6.04
CA ASN A 94 -3.95 0.24 -6.21
C ASN A 94 -3.40 -0.80 -7.19
N THR A 95 -4.27 -1.66 -7.73
CA THR A 95 -3.90 -2.78 -8.59
C THR A 95 -4.95 -2.94 -9.69
N VAL A 96 -4.50 -3.14 -10.92
CA VAL A 96 -5.34 -3.55 -12.05
C VAL A 96 -4.88 -4.92 -12.53
N VAL A 97 -5.81 -5.82 -12.74
CA VAL A 97 -5.59 -7.12 -13.38
C VAL A 97 -6.19 -7.06 -14.77
N PHE A 98 -5.45 -7.47 -15.78
CA PHE A 98 -5.94 -7.60 -17.15
C PHE A 98 -6.37 -9.04 -17.39
N ASP A 99 -7.68 -9.26 -17.42
CA ASP A 99 -8.29 -10.56 -17.65
C ASP A 99 -8.82 -10.67 -19.11
N GLY A 100 -8.55 -11.80 -19.76
CA GLY A 100 -8.97 -12.02 -21.15
C GLY A 100 -7.90 -11.64 -22.18
N LEU A 101 -8.28 -11.66 -23.48
CA LEU A 101 -7.40 -11.37 -24.60
C LEU A 101 -8.16 -10.58 -25.70
N GLY A 102 -7.44 -9.71 -26.40
CA GLY A 102 -7.95 -8.95 -27.53
C GLY A 102 -9.22 -8.15 -27.18
N PRO A 103 -10.33 -8.30 -27.94
CA PRO A 103 -11.56 -7.54 -27.69
C PRO A 103 -12.29 -7.92 -26.41
N PHE A 104 -11.87 -9.00 -25.75
CA PHE A 104 -12.43 -9.48 -24.49
C PHE A 104 -11.57 -9.10 -23.28
N LEU A 105 -10.54 -8.29 -23.47
CA LEU A 105 -9.70 -7.79 -22.39
C LEU A 105 -10.55 -6.94 -21.43
N ARG A 106 -10.55 -7.33 -20.15
CA ARG A 106 -11.22 -6.61 -19.07
C ARG A 106 -10.20 -6.10 -18.07
N ARG A 107 -10.46 -4.92 -17.54
CA ARG A 107 -9.64 -4.25 -16.50
C ARG A 107 -10.36 -4.40 -15.17
N ARG A 108 -9.85 -5.28 -14.32
CA ARG A 108 -10.41 -5.49 -12.97
C ARG A 108 -9.55 -4.78 -11.94
N GLY A 109 -10.19 -3.90 -11.14
CA GLY A 109 -9.54 -3.16 -10.07
C GLY A 109 -9.57 -3.87 -8.73
N GLU A 110 -8.43 -3.90 -8.07
CA GLU A 110 -8.24 -4.51 -6.75
C GLU A 110 -7.61 -3.50 -5.78
N ASN A 111 -7.78 -3.74 -4.48
CA ASN A 111 -7.03 -3.04 -3.44
C ASN A 111 -6.17 -4.02 -2.66
N THR A 112 -4.85 -4.00 -2.90
CA THR A 112 -3.89 -4.86 -2.20
C THR A 112 -3.23 -4.17 -1.00
N ASP A 113 -3.50 -2.87 -0.76
CA ASP A 113 -3.03 -2.17 0.44
C ASP A 113 -3.70 -2.75 1.70
N VAL A 114 -5.00 -3.03 1.65
CA VAL A 114 -5.76 -3.55 2.80
C VAL A 114 -5.18 -4.87 3.30
N PRO A 115 -5.11 -5.96 2.49
CA PRO A 115 -4.51 -7.20 2.95
C PRO A 115 -3.04 -7.05 3.32
N GLY A 116 -2.31 -6.10 2.71
CA GLY A 116 -0.93 -5.79 3.09
C GLY A 116 -0.82 -5.21 4.50
N ILE A 117 -1.69 -4.29 4.88
CA ILE A 117 -1.74 -3.71 6.22
C ILE A 117 -2.16 -4.78 7.25
N VAL A 118 -3.18 -5.59 6.93
CA VAL A 118 -3.63 -6.70 7.78
C VAL A 118 -2.48 -7.66 8.07
N ALA A 119 -1.75 -8.10 7.04
CA ALA A 119 -0.63 -9.01 7.18
C ALA A 119 0.50 -8.41 8.04
N ALA A 120 0.87 -7.16 7.79
CA ALA A 120 1.93 -6.46 8.53
C ALA A 120 1.59 -6.30 10.01
N ILE A 121 0.35 -5.94 10.34
CA ILE A 121 -0.11 -5.78 11.73
C ILE A 121 -0.19 -7.15 12.42
N THR A 122 -0.82 -8.14 11.80
CA THR A 122 -0.99 -9.49 12.39
C THR A 122 0.34 -10.15 12.73
N ALA A 123 1.36 -9.97 11.87
CA ALA A 123 2.70 -10.50 12.13
C ALA A 123 3.36 -9.92 13.39
N ARG A 124 3.00 -8.71 13.82
CA ARG A 124 3.56 -8.01 14.99
C ARG A 124 2.64 -7.99 16.20
N ARG A 125 1.34 -8.20 15.98
CA ARG A 125 0.28 -8.20 17.01
C ARG A 125 -0.61 -9.44 16.85
N PRO A 126 -0.07 -10.65 17.07
CA PRO A 126 -0.84 -11.89 16.92
C PRO A 126 -2.00 -12.00 17.92
N ASP A 127 -1.89 -11.32 19.07
CA ASP A 127 -2.96 -11.26 20.09
C ASP A 127 -4.10 -10.28 19.74
N GLY A 128 -4.01 -9.63 18.57
CA GLY A 128 -5.01 -8.69 18.08
C GLY A 128 -4.76 -7.24 18.50
N VAL A 129 -5.66 -6.38 18.06
CA VAL A 129 -5.68 -4.91 18.25
C VAL A 129 -7.07 -4.52 18.70
N ARG A 130 -7.21 -3.68 19.72
CA ARG A 130 -8.50 -3.16 20.20
C ARG A 130 -8.69 -1.70 19.83
N ASN A 131 -7.65 -0.88 20.07
CA ASN A 131 -7.68 0.55 19.82
C ASN A 131 -6.62 0.91 18.79
N ALA A 132 -7.01 1.67 17.79
CA ALA A 132 -6.08 2.12 16.76
C ALA A 132 -6.23 3.61 16.45
N VAL A 133 -5.10 4.23 16.10
CA VAL A 133 -5.06 5.61 15.62
C VAL A 133 -4.52 5.62 14.20
N ILE A 134 -5.22 6.32 13.30
CA ILE A 134 -4.75 6.61 11.95
C ILE A 134 -4.39 8.10 11.89
N LEU A 135 -3.16 8.41 11.49
CA LEU A 135 -2.74 9.77 11.20
C LEU A 135 -2.92 10.05 9.70
N GLY A 136 -3.85 10.94 9.35
CA GLY A 136 -4.17 11.30 7.98
C GLY A 136 -5.53 10.80 7.49
N ALA A 137 -5.99 11.28 6.33
CA ALA A 137 -7.30 10.95 5.75
C ALA A 137 -7.24 10.71 4.22
N GLY A 138 -6.08 10.32 3.69
CA GLY A 138 -5.87 10.01 2.27
C GLY A 138 -6.31 8.60 1.87
N GLY A 139 -5.94 8.19 0.65
CA GLY A 139 -6.27 6.85 0.13
C GLY A 139 -5.70 5.71 0.96
N THR A 140 -4.46 5.85 1.46
CA THR A 140 -3.84 4.85 2.34
C THR A 140 -4.49 4.84 3.73
N ALA A 141 -4.97 6.00 4.23
CA ALA A 141 -5.76 6.04 5.48
C ALA A 141 -7.10 5.29 5.33
N ALA A 142 -7.75 5.40 4.18
CA ALA A 142 -8.95 4.63 3.88
C ALA A 142 -8.69 3.12 3.84
N ALA A 143 -7.56 2.70 3.24
CA ALA A 143 -7.13 1.31 3.27
C ALA A 143 -6.79 0.84 4.70
N ALA A 144 -6.15 1.69 5.51
CA ALA A 144 -5.87 1.39 6.92
C ALA A 144 -7.17 1.21 7.73
N LEU A 145 -8.17 2.06 7.49
CA LEU A 145 -9.48 1.93 8.15
C LEU A 145 -10.16 0.60 7.78
N ALA A 146 -10.11 0.21 6.50
CA ALA A 146 -10.64 -1.07 6.04
C ALA A 146 -9.89 -2.26 6.66
N ALA A 147 -8.56 -2.18 6.75
CA ALA A 147 -7.73 -3.20 7.38
C ALA A 147 -8.04 -3.35 8.89
N LEU A 148 -8.20 -2.25 9.60
CA LEU A 148 -8.57 -2.27 11.02
C LEU A 148 -9.96 -2.87 11.24
N ARG A 149 -10.94 -2.58 10.37
CA ARG A 149 -12.25 -3.25 10.39
C ARG A 149 -12.10 -4.77 10.18
N GLU A 150 -11.28 -5.20 9.23
CA GLU A 150 -11.03 -6.63 8.97
C GLU A 150 -10.38 -7.33 10.17
N LEU A 151 -9.50 -6.61 10.89
CA LEU A 151 -8.90 -7.06 12.15
C LEU A 151 -9.85 -7.02 13.35
N GLY A 152 -11.10 -6.57 13.18
CA GLY A 152 -12.10 -6.50 14.26
C GLY A 152 -11.86 -5.35 15.25
N VAL A 153 -11.20 -4.28 14.83
CA VAL A 153 -10.93 -3.11 15.67
C VAL A 153 -12.16 -2.21 15.74
N ASP A 154 -12.76 -2.08 16.89
CA ASP A 154 -13.94 -1.23 17.11
C ASP A 154 -13.57 0.22 17.45
N GLY A 155 -12.48 0.41 18.18
CA GLY A 155 -11.99 1.71 18.66
C GLY A 155 -11.00 2.37 17.69
N THR A 156 -11.45 2.90 16.56
CA THR A 156 -10.58 3.62 15.62
C THR A 156 -10.74 5.13 15.75
N VAL A 157 -9.62 5.82 16.01
CA VAL A 157 -9.52 7.28 15.99
C VAL A 157 -8.74 7.71 14.75
N VAL A 158 -9.21 8.73 14.05
CA VAL A 158 -8.52 9.32 12.90
C VAL A 158 -8.13 10.75 13.21
N VAL A 159 -6.84 11.02 13.18
CA VAL A 159 -6.27 12.33 13.46
C VAL A 159 -6.03 13.08 12.15
N VAL A 160 -6.63 14.24 11.99
CA VAL A 160 -6.59 15.05 10.79
C VAL A 160 -6.27 16.50 11.07
N ARG A 161 -5.60 17.19 10.14
CA ARG A 161 -5.34 18.63 10.26
C ARG A 161 -6.58 19.48 9.96
N ASP A 162 -7.51 18.95 9.18
CA ASP A 162 -8.72 19.62 8.74
C ASP A 162 -9.80 18.55 8.50
N GLN A 163 -10.79 18.53 9.38
CA GLN A 163 -11.90 17.56 9.30
C GLN A 163 -12.79 17.77 8.06
N ALA A 164 -12.83 18.98 7.49
CA ALA A 164 -13.58 19.23 6.26
C ALA A 164 -12.99 18.47 5.06
N ARG A 165 -11.69 18.19 5.10
CA ARG A 165 -10.98 17.42 4.05
C ARG A 165 -11.06 15.89 4.22
N ALA A 166 -11.68 15.40 5.28
CA ALA A 166 -11.85 13.97 5.55
C ALA A 166 -13.08 13.35 4.84
N GLY A 167 -13.68 14.04 3.86
CA GLY A 167 -14.91 13.58 3.19
C GLY A 167 -14.78 12.21 2.54
N GLU A 168 -13.63 11.90 1.91
CA GLU A 168 -13.38 10.59 1.31
C GLU A 168 -13.29 9.47 2.36
N LEU A 169 -12.61 9.75 3.46
CA LEU A 169 -12.49 8.79 4.56
C LEU A 169 -13.86 8.52 5.20
N ARG A 170 -14.70 9.55 5.37
CA ARG A 170 -16.08 9.37 5.85
C ARG A 170 -16.91 8.50 4.91
N ARG A 171 -16.84 8.75 3.59
CA ARG A 171 -17.52 7.87 2.60
C ARG A 171 -17.00 6.42 2.64
N CYS A 172 -15.72 6.23 2.86
CA CYS A 172 -15.15 4.90 3.09
C CYS A 172 -15.74 4.26 4.36
N ALA A 173 -15.76 5.01 5.48
CA ALA A 173 -16.32 4.55 6.74
C ALA A 173 -17.80 4.14 6.61
N ASP A 174 -18.60 4.96 5.90
CA ASP A 174 -20.02 4.66 5.62
C ASP A 174 -20.18 3.35 4.84
N ARG A 175 -19.38 3.15 3.78
CA ARG A 175 -19.41 1.91 3.00
C ARG A 175 -18.95 0.67 3.79
N LEU A 176 -17.99 0.86 4.68
CA LEU A 176 -17.49 -0.20 5.58
C LEU A 176 -18.45 -0.50 6.75
N GLY A 177 -19.41 0.37 7.03
CA GLY A 177 -20.29 0.26 8.20
C GLY A 177 -19.57 0.51 9.52
N VAL A 178 -18.55 1.40 9.54
CA VAL A 178 -17.78 1.76 10.74
C VAL A 178 -17.89 3.25 11.04
N THR A 179 -17.70 3.63 12.30
CA THR A 179 -17.81 5.03 12.74
C THR A 179 -16.53 5.44 13.49
N PRO A 180 -15.45 5.80 12.77
CA PRO A 180 -14.24 6.27 13.42
C PRO A 180 -14.45 7.63 14.07
N THR A 181 -13.81 7.86 15.21
CA THR A 181 -13.79 9.18 15.85
C THR A 181 -12.75 10.07 15.15
N LEU A 182 -13.20 11.20 14.59
CA LEU A 182 -12.29 12.18 14.02
C LEU A 182 -11.86 13.18 15.08
N VAL A 183 -10.56 13.38 15.21
CA VAL A 183 -9.97 14.38 16.11
C VAL A 183 -9.00 15.28 15.37
N ASP A 184 -8.87 16.51 15.86
CA ASP A 184 -7.95 17.47 15.29
C ASP A 184 -6.50 17.14 15.66
N TRP A 185 -5.59 17.47 14.75
CA TRP A 185 -4.16 17.37 14.97
C TRP A 185 -3.71 18.19 16.19
N PRO A 186 -2.85 17.68 17.09
CA PRO A 186 -2.05 16.45 16.93
C PRO A 186 -2.65 15.20 17.59
N GLY A 187 -3.83 15.23 18.20
CA GLY A 187 -4.52 14.06 18.72
C GLY A 187 -3.81 13.28 19.83
N ARG A 188 -2.98 13.90 20.66
CA ARG A 188 -2.07 13.25 21.62
C ARG A 188 -2.74 12.31 22.61
N ALA A 189 -3.92 12.64 23.09
CA ALA A 189 -4.66 11.79 24.01
C ALA A 189 -4.98 10.43 23.38
N ALA A 190 -5.43 10.43 22.13
CA ALA A 190 -5.71 9.20 21.39
C ALA A 190 -4.46 8.35 21.14
N LEU A 191 -3.29 8.98 20.89
CA LEU A 191 -2.03 8.26 20.69
C LEU A 191 -1.63 7.46 21.93
N GLY A 192 -1.84 8.02 23.14
CA GLY A 192 -1.48 7.33 24.39
C GLY A 192 -2.33 6.10 24.69
N GLU A 193 -3.51 5.98 24.11
CA GLU A 193 -4.48 4.90 24.34
C GLU A 193 -4.49 3.82 23.24
N ALA A 194 -3.74 4.04 22.17
CA ALA A 194 -3.73 3.15 21.01
C ALA A 194 -2.84 1.92 21.21
N ASP A 195 -3.31 0.76 20.77
CA ASP A 195 -2.47 -0.43 20.59
C ASP A 195 -1.61 -0.30 19.32
N VAL A 196 -2.18 0.34 18.28
CA VAL A 196 -1.54 0.56 16.98
C VAL A 196 -1.74 2.00 16.52
N ILE A 197 -0.65 2.65 16.10
CA ILE A 197 -0.64 3.97 15.46
C ILE A 197 -0.17 3.79 14.03
N ILE A 198 -1.02 4.12 13.04
CA ILE A 198 -0.71 4.02 11.61
C ILE A 198 -0.53 5.43 11.06
N SER A 199 0.70 5.78 10.67
CA SER A 199 1.01 7.06 10.02
C SER A 199 0.87 6.93 8.49
N THR A 200 -0.03 7.73 7.91
CA THR A 200 -0.25 7.83 6.46
C THR A 200 -0.03 9.25 5.93
N VAL A 201 0.65 10.07 6.71
CA VAL A 201 0.94 11.48 6.40
C VAL A 201 2.29 11.63 5.69
N PRO A 202 2.52 12.74 4.96
CA PRO A 202 3.81 13.00 4.33
C PRO A 202 4.96 13.09 5.32
N ALA A 203 6.19 12.91 4.83
CA ALA A 203 7.42 13.08 5.60
C ALA A 203 7.45 14.46 6.31
N GLY A 204 7.98 14.47 7.53
CA GLY A 204 8.06 15.66 8.38
C GLY A 204 6.77 16.02 9.11
N ALA A 205 5.61 15.51 8.71
CA ALA A 205 4.35 15.86 9.34
C ALA A 205 4.25 15.38 10.81
N THR A 206 4.96 14.31 11.17
CA THR A 206 4.97 13.73 12.51
C THR A 206 6.15 14.19 13.38
N ASP A 207 7.06 15.05 12.89
CA ASP A 207 8.29 15.42 13.61
C ASP A 207 8.02 16.05 14.97
N GLN A 208 6.99 16.90 15.06
CA GLN A 208 6.59 17.49 16.33
C GLN A 208 6.06 16.43 17.31
N LEU A 209 5.36 15.41 16.82
CA LEU A 209 4.88 14.30 17.65
C LEU A 209 6.04 13.44 18.16
N ALA A 210 7.10 13.29 17.39
CA ALA A 210 8.30 12.54 17.78
C ALA A 210 8.89 13.02 19.12
N THR A 211 8.87 14.34 19.35
CA THR A 211 9.41 14.93 20.59
C THR A 211 8.40 15.01 21.74
N GLN A 212 7.13 14.91 21.46
CA GLN A 212 6.05 15.22 22.42
C GLN A 212 5.26 14.00 22.87
N SER A 213 5.06 13.05 22.00
CA SER A 213 4.20 11.89 22.23
C SER A 213 4.57 10.74 21.28
N PRO A 214 5.81 10.22 21.31
CA PRO A 214 6.17 9.04 20.50
C PRO A 214 5.34 7.84 20.97
N ALA A 215 5.18 6.85 20.09
CA ALA A 215 4.62 5.57 20.52
C ALA A 215 5.54 4.94 21.58
N ALA A 216 4.94 4.29 22.59
CA ALA A 216 5.62 3.80 23.78
C ALA A 216 5.64 2.26 23.82
N HIS A 217 6.29 1.72 24.87
CA HIS A 217 6.31 0.29 25.13
C HIS A 217 4.90 -0.31 25.14
N GLY A 218 4.73 -1.45 24.46
CA GLY A 218 3.45 -2.11 24.29
C GLY A 218 2.62 -1.63 23.09
N GLN A 219 3.01 -0.52 22.46
CA GLN A 219 2.35 0.00 21.25
C GLN A 219 3.09 -0.48 19.99
N LEU A 220 2.37 -0.51 18.86
CA LEU A 220 2.92 -0.67 17.53
C LEU A 220 2.80 0.65 16.77
N PHE A 221 3.92 1.18 16.29
CA PHE A 221 3.92 2.27 15.32
C PHE A 221 4.16 1.71 13.92
N PHE A 222 3.24 2.00 13.00
CA PHE A 222 3.33 1.61 11.60
C PHE A 222 3.36 2.87 10.73
N ASP A 223 4.51 3.16 10.13
CA ASP A 223 4.64 4.25 9.17
C ASP A 223 4.57 3.69 7.73
N VAL A 224 3.72 4.25 6.88
CA VAL A 224 3.63 3.82 5.48
C VAL A 224 4.77 4.38 4.61
N LEU A 225 5.60 5.27 5.15
CA LEU A 225 6.75 5.81 4.47
C LEU A 225 7.94 4.84 4.50
N TYR A 226 8.61 4.70 3.38
CA TYR A 226 9.87 3.97 3.24
C TYR A 226 11.01 4.87 2.73
N ASP A 227 10.70 6.11 2.33
CA ASP A 227 11.64 7.13 1.89
C ASP A 227 11.08 8.53 2.20
N PRO A 228 11.75 9.32 3.11
CA PRO A 228 12.90 8.95 3.93
C PRO A 228 12.57 7.92 5.02
N TRP A 229 13.53 7.07 5.36
CA TRP A 229 13.38 6.08 6.44
C TRP A 229 14.71 5.89 7.18
N PRO A 230 14.71 5.77 8.55
CA PRO A 230 13.54 5.91 9.43
C PRO A 230 13.08 7.36 9.58
N THR A 231 11.79 7.58 9.81
CA THR A 231 11.24 8.90 10.15
C THR A 231 11.60 9.29 11.59
N ALA A 232 11.58 10.58 11.92
CA ALA A 232 11.87 11.05 13.28
C ALA A 232 10.92 10.41 14.31
N PHE A 233 9.64 10.21 13.96
CA PHE A 233 8.67 9.56 14.84
C PHE A 233 8.98 8.07 15.02
N ALA A 234 9.44 7.37 13.98
CA ALA A 234 9.87 5.98 14.07
C ALA A 234 11.07 5.83 15.01
N VAL A 235 12.09 6.70 14.88
CA VAL A 235 13.28 6.71 15.76
C VAL A 235 12.88 6.96 17.21
N ALA A 236 12.05 7.98 17.47
CA ALA A 236 11.62 8.29 18.82
C ALA A 236 10.78 7.15 19.45
N SER A 237 9.92 6.52 18.65
CA SER A 237 9.09 5.39 19.11
C SER A 237 9.92 4.16 19.43
N LEU A 238 10.93 3.83 18.61
CA LEU A 238 11.89 2.77 18.90
C LEU A 238 12.64 3.05 20.22
N ALA A 239 13.12 4.29 20.42
CA ALA A 239 13.79 4.69 21.63
C ALA A 239 12.88 4.62 22.87
N ALA A 240 11.58 4.82 22.71
CA ALA A 240 10.57 4.68 23.76
C ALA A 240 10.10 3.22 23.98
N GLY A 241 10.66 2.26 23.24
CA GLY A 241 10.38 0.82 23.39
C GLY A 241 9.14 0.31 22.66
N ALA A 242 8.61 1.08 21.72
CA ALA A 242 7.55 0.61 20.83
C ALA A 242 8.07 -0.38 19.79
N ALA A 243 7.20 -1.29 19.34
CA ALA A 243 7.44 -1.99 18.08
C ALA A 243 7.23 -1.04 16.90
N VAL A 244 8.05 -1.15 15.85
CA VAL A 244 7.94 -0.28 14.68
C VAL A 244 7.92 -1.10 13.39
N ILE A 245 7.02 -0.74 12.47
CA ILE A 245 6.96 -1.23 11.08
C ILE A 245 7.18 -0.04 10.15
N GLY A 246 8.10 -0.17 9.19
CA GLY A 246 8.30 0.82 8.11
C GLY A 246 7.50 0.49 6.86
N GLY A 247 7.38 1.47 5.99
CA GLY A 247 6.58 1.36 4.76
C GLY A 247 7.06 0.31 3.76
N LEU A 248 8.32 -0.15 3.86
CA LEU A 248 8.79 -1.27 3.06
C LEU A 248 7.96 -2.53 3.31
N GLU A 249 7.55 -2.80 4.55
CA GLU A 249 6.73 -3.98 4.85
C GLU A 249 5.38 -3.92 4.13
N LEU A 250 4.68 -2.77 4.17
CA LEU A 250 3.46 -2.59 3.38
C LEU A 250 3.71 -2.77 1.89
N LEU A 251 4.80 -2.18 1.39
CA LEU A 251 5.14 -2.26 -0.03
C LEU A 251 5.39 -3.71 -0.47
N VAL A 252 6.07 -4.51 0.36
CA VAL A 252 6.31 -5.94 0.10
C VAL A 252 5.00 -6.72 0.12
N GLN A 253 4.19 -6.57 1.15
CA GLN A 253 2.95 -7.35 1.30
C GLN A 253 1.94 -7.05 0.18
N GLN A 254 1.75 -5.77 -0.18
CA GLN A 254 0.84 -5.41 -1.28
C GLN A 254 1.39 -5.89 -2.65
N ALA A 255 2.73 -5.83 -2.86
CA ALA A 255 3.34 -6.33 -4.08
C ALA A 255 3.28 -7.86 -4.18
N ALA A 256 3.43 -8.57 -3.07
CA ALA A 256 3.24 -10.02 -3.01
C ALA A 256 1.83 -10.40 -3.47
N ARG A 257 0.82 -9.69 -2.99
CA ARG A 257 -0.56 -9.93 -3.43
C ARG A 257 -0.76 -9.62 -4.92
N GLN A 258 -0.09 -8.61 -5.47
CA GLN A 258 -0.09 -8.32 -6.90
C GLN A 258 0.54 -9.47 -7.71
N VAL A 259 1.69 -9.99 -7.27
CA VAL A 259 2.32 -11.16 -7.90
C VAL A 259 1.36 -12.34 -7.94
N GLU A 260 0.67 -12.64 -6.83
CA GLU A 260 -0.32 -13.72 -6.78
C GLU A 260 -1.48 -13.52 -7.75
N LEU A 261 -2.04 -12.30 -7.81
CA LEU A 261 -3.15 -11.95 -8.69
C LEU A 261 -2.78 -12.10 -10.17
N TRP A 262 -1.56 -11.72 -10.56
CA TRP A 262 -1.12 -11.76 -11.95
C TRP A 262 -0.56 -13.11 -12.39
N THR A 263 0.05 -13.87 -11.47
CA THR A 263 0.73 -15.13 -11.81
C THR A 263 -0.07 -16.39 -11.45
N GLY A 264 -1.03 -16.25 -10.52
CA GLY A 264 -1.71 -17.40 -9.90
C GLY A 264 -0.80 -18.26 -9.00
N ARG A 265 0.39 -17.77 -8.63
CA ARG A 265 1.41 -18.49 -7.85
C ARG A 265 1.73 -17.75 -6.55
N PRO A 266 2.05 -18.46 -5.45
CA PRO A 266 2.48 -17.85 -4.20
C PRO A 266 3.69 -16.93 -4.43
N ALA A 267 3.66 -15.75 -3.82
CA ALA A 267 4.76 -14.79 -3.93
C ALA A 267 5.94 -15.17 -3.00
N PRO A 268 7.19 -15.03 -3.44
CA PRO A 268 8.38 -15.24 -2.63
C PRO A 268 8.65 -14.00 -1.75
N ILE A 269 7.88 -13.83 -0.68
CA ILE A 269 7.85 -12.61 0.16
C ILE A 269 9.23 -12.28 0.73
N GLU A 270 9.98 -13.30 1.20
CA GLU A 270 11.29 -13.08 1.84
C GLU A 270 12.33 -12.56 0.86
N GLU A 271 12.37 -13.08 -0.36
CA GLU A 271 13.28 -12.61 -1.40
C GLU A 271 12.89 -11.21 -1.91
N MET A 272 11.59 -10.93 -1.99
CA MET A 272 11.09 -9.59 -2.29
C MET A 272 11.53 -8.60 -1.20
N ARG A 273 11.37 -8.95 0.08
CA ARG A 273 11.79 -8.13 1.22
C ARG A 273 13.29 -7.86 1.18
N ALA A 274 14.11 -8.90 1.04
CA ALA A 274 15.56 -8.77 0.97
C ALA A 274 16.01 -7.87 -0.18
N ALA A 275 15.38 -7.97 -1.34
CA ALA A 275 15.66 -7.09 -2.49
C ALA A 275 15.31 -5.62 -2.20
N GLY A 276 14.17 -5.38 -1.53
CA GLY A 276 13.76 -4.04 -1.10
C GLY A 276 14.72 -3.41 -0.09
N GLU A 277 15.13 -4.17 0.93
CA GLU A 277 16.12 -3.75 1.95
C GLU A 277 17.46 -3.39 1.32
N ALA A 278 17.96 -4.23 0.41
CA ALA A 278 19.21 -3.97 -0.31
C ALA A 278 19.13 -2.69 -1.15
N ALA A 279 18.00 -2.46 -1.82
CA ALA A 279 17.81 -1.25 -2.62
C ALA A 279 17.72 0.02 -1.75
N MET A 280 17.10 -0.05 -0.56
CA MET A 280 17.09 1.07 0.40
C MET A 280 18.48 1.37 0.94
N ALA A 281 19.25 0.36 1.33
CA ALA A 281 20.62 0.53 1.82
C ALA A 281 21.52 1.23 0.79
N SER A 282 21.44 0.82 -0.47
CA SER A 282 22.22 1.43 -1.57
C SER A 282 21.88 2.91 -1.79
N ARG A 283 20.65 3.34 -1.54
CA ARG A 283 20.24 4.76 -1.66
C ARG A 283 20.80 5.61 -0.53
N SER A 284 20.80 5.08 0.70
CA SER A 284 21.32 5.80 1.87
C SER A 284 22.85 6.06 1.78
N GLU A 285 23.58 5.20 1.07
CA GLU A 285 25.03 5.39 0.83
C GLU A 285 25.33 6.43 -0.27
N SER A 286 24.33 6.75 -1.11
CA SER A 286 24.48 7.65 -2.26
C SER A 286 23.97 9.07 -1.99
N SER A 287 23.34 9.31 -0.84
CA SER A 287 22.77 10.60 -0.39
C SER A 287 23.66 11.28 0.64
#